data_e4bbc4a40832053578c19ea54ae86cad
#
_entry.id   e4bbc4a40832053578c19ea54ae86cad
#
_cell.length_a   1.000
_cell.length_b   1.000
_cell.length_c   1.000
_cell.angle_alpha   90.00
_cell.angle_beta   90.00
_cell.angle_gamma   90.00
#
_symmetry.space_group_name_H-M   'P 1'
#
loop_
_entity.id
_entity.type
_entity.pdbx_description
1 polymer ?
#
loop_
_entity_poly.entity_id
_entity_poly.type
_entity_poly.pdbx_seq_one_letter_code
_entity_poly.pdbx_strand_id
1 'polypeptide(L)'
;FDVNFRVLSMQEKFKEMQEYNWQSASDPVEFSFGPFVVKEWLPRGPDGIVFAMIERVQPPLEGWPNLREMSRLFNATQVVADIEAAKDFYINKLGFKIYLEHKGASSKEGPNVLGLPHNLTTKIDREVYILHPTGVNEGSVEILSFDGAIGRDFSALAVPPNLGILMLRFPVYDIDKIHQLSIDENIEVIFPPMRVELDPYGEIDLMAVKGPGGVWLEFYE
;
A
#
# COMPACT_ATOMS: atom_id res chain seq x y z
N PHE A 1 -3.75 6.38 0.05
CA PHE A 1 -2.50 5.66 -0.26
C PHE A 1 -1.38 6.06 0.67
N ASP A 2 -0.58 5.09 1.07
CA ASP A 2 0.76 5.29 1.59
C ASP A 2 1.73 4.26 0.97
N VAL A 3 3.02 4.46 1.20
CA VAL A 3 4.08 3.55 0.77
C VAL A 3 4.94 3.17 1.96
N ASN A 4 5.26 1.90 2.06
CA ASN A 4 5.80 1.29 3.25
C ASN A 4 7.31 1.08 3.16
N PHE A 5 8.01 1.51 4.20
CA PHE A 5 9.46 1.40 4.36
C PHE A 5 9.82 0.71 5.66
N ARG A 6 10.85 -0.13 5.64
CA ARG A 6 11.52 -0.62 6.87
C ARG A 6 12.48 0.43 7.37
N VAL A 7 12.48 0.64 8.68
CA VAL A 7 13.48 1.46 9.37
C VAL A 7 14.16 0.63 10.46
N LEU A 8 15.44 0.89 10.71
CA LEU A 8 16.18 0.21 11.78
C LEU A 8 15.90 0.82 13.15
N SER A 9 15.69 2.13 13.21
CA SER A 9 15.39 2.87 14.43
C SER A 9 14.28 3.87 14.16
N MET A 10 13.12 3.59 14.67
CA MET A 10 11.98 4.52 14.59
C MET A 10 12.28 5.82 15.33
N GLN A 11 12.97 5.74 16.47
CA GLN A 11 13.26 6.92 17.26
C GLN A 11 14.16 7.92 16.52
N GLU A 12 15.18 7.43 15.82
CA GLU A 12 16.09 8.27 15.05
C GLU A 12 15.38 8.88 13.84
N LYS A 13 14.65 8.05 13.09
CA LYS A 13 13.94 8.50 11.90
C LYS A 13 12.80 9.48 12.21
N PHE A 14 12.07 9.25 13.29
CA PHE A 14 11.04 10.16 13.77
C PHE A 14 11.62 11.55 14.06
N LYS A 15 12.73 11.62 14.81
CA LYS A 15 13.41 12.87 15.14
C LYS A 15 13.90 13.58 13.88
N GLU A 16 14.61 12.87 13.01
CA GLU A 16 15.13 13.41 11.75
C GLU A 16 14.02 14.00 10.87
N MET A 17 12.95 13.24 10.62
CA MET A 17 11.89 13.69 9.72
C MET A 17 11.06 14.85 10.28
N GLN A 18 10.94 14.99 11.60
CA GLN A 18 10.33 16.15 12.22
C GLN A 18 11.11 17.45 11.91
N GLU A 19 12.44 17.38 11.79
CA GLU A 19 13.27 18.52 11.41
C GLU A 19 12.98 19.02 9.98
N TYR A 20 12.41 18.15 9.13
CA TYR A 20 11.97 18.46 7.75
C TYR A 20 10.46 18.70 7.63
N ASN A 21 9.77 19.00 8.73
CA ASN A 21 8.33 19.28 8.78
C ASN A 21 7.41 18.13 8.34
N TRP A 22 7.87 16.89 8.45
CA TRP A 22 6.97 15.74 8.30
C TRP A 22 6.08 15.62 9.54
N GLN A 23 4.78 15.45 9.33
CA GLN A 23 3.78 15.44 10.40
C GLN A 23 2.87 14.22 10.27
N SER A 24 2.32 13.78 11.39
CA SER A 24 1.38 12.67 11.43
C SER A 24 0.25 12.95 12.43
N ALA A 25 -0.80 12.15 12.37
CA ALA A 25 -1.92 12.17 13.34
C ALA A 25 -1.49 11.68 14.74
N SER A 26 -0.39 10.92 14.84
CA SER A 26 0.15 10.41 16.11
C SER A 26 1.67 10.37 16.07
N ASP A 27 2.29 10.28 17.24
CA ASP A 27 3.66 9.81 17.40
C ASP A 27 3.76 8.31 16.99
N PRO A 28 4.97 7.74 16.84
CA PRO A 28 5.15 6.32 16.58
C PRO A 28 4.42 5.44 17.60
N VAL A 29 3.69 4.44 17.11
CA VAL A 29 2.90 3.51 17.94
C VAL A 29 3.45 2.10 17.78
N GLU A 30 3.63 1.40 18.91
CA GLU A 30 3.97 -0.02 18.92
C GLU A 30 2.70 -0.87 19.06
N PHE A 31 2.55 -1.87 18.18
CA PHE A 31 1.40 -2.78 18.20
C PHE A 31 1.74 -4.12 17.57
N SER A 32 0.85 -5.11 17.80
CA SER A 32 0.94 -6.42 17.15
C SER A 32 0.11 -6.44 15.87
N PHE A 33 0.69 -6.99 14.80
CA PHE A 33 0.02 -7.20 13.51
C PHE A 33 0.33 -8.62 13.02
N GLY A 34 -0.67 -9.50 13.08
CA GLY A 34 -0.46 -10.92 12.86
C GLY A 34 0.60 -11.49 13.84
N PRO A 35 1.63 -12.19 13.33
CA PRO A 35 2.70 -12.75 14.15
C PRO A 35 3.78 -11.72 14.53
N PHE A 36 3.62 -10.46 14.13
CA PHE A 36 4.66 -9.45 14.24
C PHE A 36 4.33 -8.42 15.31
N VAL A 37 5.37 -7.94 16.02
CA VAL A 37 5.34 -6.70 16.79
C VAL A 37 6.11 -5.65 16.00
N VAL A 38 5.46 -4.54 15.73
CA VAL A 38 6.02 -3.44 14.95
C VAL A 38 5.87 -2.12 15.70
N LYS A 39 6.77 -1.20 15.45
CA LYS A 39 6.61 0.21 15.78
C LYS A 39 6.44 0.96 14.46
N GLU A 40 5.35 1.66 14.31
CA GLU A 40 4.97 2.30 13.06
C GLU A 40 4.65 3.77 13.27
N TRP A 41 4.91 4.55 12.23
CA TRP A 41 4.58 5.96 12.13
C TRP A 41 4.20 6.31 10.70
N LEU A 42 3.11 7.07 10.53
CA LEU A 42 2.59 7.46 9.22
C LEU A 42 2.78 8.97 8.99
N PRO A 43 4.00 9.43 8.70
CA PRO A 43 4.24 10.83 8.40
C PRO A 43 3.73 11.22 7.00
N ARG A 44 3.20 12.43 6.93
CA ARG A 44 2.83 13.11 5.70
C ARG A 44 3.87 14.17 5.37
N GLY A 45 4.42 14.13 4.17
CA GLY A 45 5.35 15.11 3.64
C GLY A 45 4.68 16.38 3.16
N PRO A 46 5.49 17.42 2.80
CA PRO A 46 5.01 18.72 2.36
C PRO A 46 4.12 18.70 1.12
N ASP A 47 4.33 17.73 0.23
CA ASP A 47 3.57 17.48 -1.00
C ASP A 47 2.34 16.57 -0.77
N GLY A 48 2.10 16.17 0.48
CA GLY A 48 0.95 15.36 0.87
C GLY A 48 1.14 13.85 0.75
N ILE A 49 2.31 13.36 0.30
CA ILE A 49 2.62 11.93 0.29
C ILE A 49 2.70 11.39 1.73
N VAL A 50 2.19 10.18 1.95
CA VAL A 50 2.25 9.50 3.25
C VAL A 50 3.21 8.33 3.14
N PHE A 51 4.11 8.21 4.12
CA PHE A 51 4.96 7.04 4.31
C PHE A 51 4.46 6.24 5.51
N ALA A 52 4.47 4.92 5.39
CA ALA A 52 4.38 4.03 6.55
C ALA A 52 5.81 3.58 6.90
N MET A 53 6.35 4.19 7.94
CA MET A 53 7.67 3.87 8.46
C MET A 53 7.54 2.77 9.51
N ILE A 54 8.17 1.61 9.29
CA ILE A 54 7.92 0.41 10.07
C ILE A 54 9.23 -0.17 10.62
N GLU A 55 9.43 -0.05 11.94
CA GLU A 55 10.46 -0.80 12.67
C GLU A 55 9.89 -2.17 13.06
N ARG A 56 10.56 -3.26 12.70
CA ARG A 56 10.23 -4.60 13.17
C ARG A 56 10.84 -4.82 14.55
N VAL A 57 9.98 -4.99 15.58
CA VAL A 57 10.39 -5.24 16.96
C VAL A 57 10.56 -6.75 17.21
N GLN A 58 9.57 -7.56 16.79
CA GLN A 58 9.58 -9.02 16.93
C GLN A 58 8.81 -9.71 15.83
N PRO A 59 9.25 -10.91 15.35
CA PRO A 59 10.63 -11.39 15.48
C PRO A 59 11.60 -10.44 14.76
N PRO A 60 12.90 -10.55 14.96
CA PRO A 60 13.88 -9.72 14.26
C PRO A 60 13.69 -9.71 12.75
N LEU A 61 13.96 -8.59 12.11
CA LEU A 61 13.85 -8.45 10.67
C LEU A 61 14.94 -9.26 9.97
N GLU A 62 14.54 -10.21 9.13
CA GLU A 62 15.43 -11.04 8.31
C GLU A 62 15.31 -10.69 6.84
N GLY A 63 16.29 -11.07 6.02
CA GLY A 63 16.27 -10.88 4.57
C GLY A 63 16.65 -9.48 4.07
N TRP A 64 17.11 -8.59 4.96
CA TRP A 64 17.48 -7.21 4.63
C TRP A 64 18.95 -6.89 4.96
N PRO A 65 19.94 -7.62 4.42
CA PRO A 65 21.34 -7.49 4.83
C PRO A 65 21.94 -6.11 4.53
N ASN A 66 21.38 -5.38 3.58
CA ASN A 66 21.85 -4.07 3.15
C ASN A 66 21.03 -2.90 3.75
N LEU A 67 20.08 -3.18 4.62
CA LEU A 67 19.34 -2.13 5.31
C LEU A 67 20.28 -1.37 6.24
N ARG A 68 20.39 -0.05 6.05
CA ARG A 68 21.21 0.85 6.89
C ARG A 68 20.31 1.66 7.82
N GLU A 69 19.51 2.53 7.26
CA GLU A 69 18.59 3.40 7.99
C GLU A 69 17.15 3.14 7.57
N MET A 70 16.91 3.24 6.26
CA MET A 70 15.61 3.05 5.63
C MET A 70 15.75 2.15 4.40
N SER A 71 14.77 1.30 4.16
CA SER A 71 14.76 0.40 3.00
C SER A 71 14.29 1.10 1.73
N ARG A 72 14.37 0.35 0.62
CA ARG A 72 13.49 0.62 -0.53
C ARG A 72 12.02 0.48 -0.10
N LEU A 73 11.13 1.04 -0.90
CA LEU A 73 9.69 0.76 -0.83
C LEU A 73 9.47 -0.76 -0.99
N PHE A 74 8.67 -1.36 -0.09
CA PHE A 74 8.43 -2.80 -0.15
C PHE A 74 6.95 -3.18 -0.25
N ASN A 75 6.05 -2.25 0.06
CA ASN A 75 4.60 -2.45 0.03
C ASN A 75 3.93 -1.10 -0.20
N ALA A 76 2.70 -1.10 -0.71
CA ALA A 76 1.89 0.11 -0.84
C ALA A 76 0.48 -0.18 -0.30
N THR A 77 -0.03 0.69 0.57
CA THR A 77 -1.36 0.54 1.16
C THR A 77 -2.38 1.39 0.43
N GLN A 78 -3.53 0.82 0.18
CA GLN A 78 -4.67 1.41 -0.48
C GLN A 78 -5.90 1.33 0.43
N VAL A 79 -6.44 2.47 0.86
CA VAL A 79 -7.74 2.49 1.54
C VAL A 79 -8.84 2.39 0.49
N VAL A 80 -9.72 1.42 0.65
CA VAL A 80 -10.82 1.13 -0.29
C VAL A 80 -12.18 1.26 0.39
N ALA A 81 -13.18 1.72 -0.34
CA ALA A 81 -14.55 1.85 0.16
C ALA A 81 -15.26 0.49 0.21
N ASP A 82 -14.96 -0.39 -0.75
CA ASP A 82 -15.55 -1.72 -0.89
C ASP A 82 -14.43 -2.77 -0.90
N ILE A 83 -14.25 -3.42 0.24
CA ILE A 83 -13.20 -4.41 0.42
C ILE A 83 -13.46 -5.68 -0.38
N GLU A 84 -14.72 -6.08 -0.55
CA GLU A 84 -15.08 -7.29 -1.29
C GLU A 84 -14.85 -7.10 -2.79
N ALA A 85 -15.20 -5.94 -3.33
CA ALA A 85 -14.89 -5.59 -4.71
C ALA A 85 -13.37 -5.50 -4.95
N ALA A 86 -12.61 -4.98 -3.99
CA ALA A 86 -11.15 -4.93 -4.10
C ALA A 86 -10.51 -6.33 -4.02
N LYS A 87 -11.00 -7.20 -3.15
CA LYS A 87 -10.58 -8.61 -3.09
C LYS A 87 -10.89 -9.36 -4.38
N ASP A 88 -12.10 -9.19 -4.91
CA ASP A 88 -12.48 -9.80 -6.17
C ASP A 88 -11.52 -9.38 -7.29
N PHE A 89 -11.23 -8.09 -7.38
CA PHE A 89 -10.30 -7.56 -8.36
C PHE A 89 -8.89 -8.15 -8.26
N TYR A 90 -8.27 -8.09 -7.08
CA TYR A 90 -6.89 -8.55 -6.92
C TYR A 90 -6.77 -10.07 -6.89
N ILE A 91 -7.66 -10.77 -6.16
CA ILE A 91 -7.54 -12.20 -5.91
C ILE A 91 -8.15 -13.01 -7.04
N ASN A 92 -9.43 -12.75 -7.37
CA ASN A 92 -10.15 -13.58 -8.33
C ASN A 92 -9.78 -13.23 -9.77
N LYS A 93 -9.75 -11.93 -10.12
CA LYS A 93 -9.46 -11.51 -11.49
C LYS A 93 -7.97 -11.50 -11.80
N LEU A 94 -7.11 -10.89 -10.96
CA LEU A 94 -5.67 -10.81 -11.22
C LEU A 94 -4.87 -12.00 -10.66
N GLY A 95 -5.47 -12.89 -9.87
CA GLY A 95 -4.82 -14.09 -9.35
C GLY A 95 -3.81 -13.85 -8.23
N PHE A 96 -3.90 -12.69 -7.54
CA PHE A 96 -3.03 -12.40 -6.39
C PHE A 96 -3.34 -13.35 -5.24
N LYS A 97 -2.33 -13.65 -4.44
CA LYS A 97 -2.42 -14.50 -3.25
C LYS A 97 -2.32 -13.67 -1.99
N ILE A 98 -3.02 -14.10 -0.95
CA ILE A 98 -2.95 -13.48 0.36
C ILE A 98 -1.63 -13.85 1.02
N TYR A 99 -0.82 -12.84 1.39
CA TYR A 99 0.34 -12.99 2.26
C TYR A 99 -0.08 -12.96 3.73
N LEU A 100 -0.93 -11.99 4.08
CA LEU A 100 -1.44 -11.80 5.43
C LEU A 100 -2.80 -11.14 5.38
N GLU A 101 -3.67 -11.51 6.32
CA GLU A 101 -4.97 -10.87 6.50
C GLU A 101 -5.21 -10.57 7.99
N HIS A 102 -5.98 -9.53 8.25
CA HIS A 102 -6.43 -9.17 9.59
C HIS A 102 -7.81 -8.53 9.53
N LYS A 103 -8.66 -8.89 10.51
CA LYS A 103 -9.97 -8.27 10.70
C LYS A 103 -10.21 -7.99 12.18
N GLY A 104 -10.74 -6.83 12.48
CA GLY A 104 -11.16 -6.44 13.82
C GLY A 104 -10.69 -5.05 14.25
N ALA A 105 -11.20 -4.61 15.39
CA ALA A 105 -10.82 -3.38 16.05
C ALA A 105 -9.59 -3.56 16.95
N SER A 106 -9.08 -2.45 17.50
CA SER A 106 -8.03 -2.50 18.53
C SER A 106 -8.59 -3.11 19.81
N SER A 107 -7.76 -3.85 20.55
CA SER A 107 -8.15 -4.48 21.81
C SER A 107 -8.36 -3.49 22.96
N LYS A 108 -7.80 -2.27 22.83
CA LYS A 108 -7.93 -1.18 23.81
C LYS A 108 -7.96 0.18 23.12
N GLU A 109 -8.60 1.15 23.77
CA GLU A 109 -8.58 2.55 23.34
C GLU A 109 -7.17 3.13 23.45
N GLY A 110 -6.79 4.02 22.53
CA GLY A 110 -5.52 4.68 22.63
C GLY A 110 -4.94 5.22 21.31
N PRO A 111 -3.68 5.67 21.35
CA PRO A 111 -2.98 6.12 20.17
C PRO A 111 -2.95 5.06 19.07
N ASN A 112 -3.08 5.49 17.84
CA ASN A 112 -3.01 4.62 16.67
C ASN A 112 -2.45 5.39 15.47
N VAL A 113 -1.82 4.68 14.56
CA VAL A 113 -1.19 5.26 13.36
C VAL A 113 -2.22 5.69 12.30
N LEU A 114 -3.43 5.18 12.36
CA LEU A 114 -4.48 5.41 11.35
C LEU A 114 -5.21 6.75 11.53
N GLY A 115 -4.90 7.49 12.61
CA GLY A 115 -5.57 8.77 12.90
C GLY A 115 -7.01 8.64 13.38
N LEU A 116 -7.43 7.44 13.81
CA LEU A 116 -8.74 7.26 14.42
C LEU A 116 -8.79 7.96 15.79
N PRO A 117 -9.91 8.60 16.17
CA PRO A 117 -10.11 9.08 17.53
C PRO A 117 -9.89 7.94 18.55
N HIS A 118 -9.18 8.21 19.65
CA HIS A 118 -8.76 7.18 20.60
C HIS A 118 -9.92 6.32 21.12
N ASN A 119 -11.06 6.95 21.41
CA ASN A 119 -12.26 6.28 21.91
C ASN A 119 -13.04 5.48 20.84
N LEU A 120 -12.63 5.54 19.58
CA LEU A 120 -13.23 4.79 18.48
C LEU A 120 -12.36 3.63 18.01
N THR A 121 -11.13 3.53 18.46
CA THR A 121 -10.19 2.47 18.02
C THR A 121 -10.69 1.06 18.35
N THR A 122 -11.50 0.90 19.40
CA THR A 122 -12.11 -0.38 19.81
C THR A 122 -13.49 -0.62 19.20
N LYS A 123 -14.01 0.32 18.41
CA LYS A 123 -15.38 0.30 17.86
C LYS A 123 -15.41 0.26 16.34
N ILE A 124 -14.30 0.62 15.69
CA ILE A 124 -14.17 0.62 14.24
C ILE A 124 -13.35 -0.59 13.85
N ASP A 125 -14.02 -1.59 13.28
CA ASP A 125 -13.34 -2.74 12.69
C ASP A 125 -12.60 -2.33 11.43
N ARG A 126 -11.45 -2.97 11.22
CA ARG A 126 -10.63 -2.82 10.02
C ARG A 126 -10.49 -4.17 9.37
N GLU A 127 -10.55 -4.19 8.06
CA GLU A 127 -10.16 -5.34 7.27
C GLU A 127 -8.92 -4.98 6.46
N VAL A 128 -7.89 -5.80 6.58
CA VAL A 128 -6.59 -5.63 5.92
C VAL A 128 -6.23 -6.90 5.18
N TYR A 129 -5.84 -6.78 3.92
CA TYR A 129 -5.29 -7.87 3.14
C TYR A 129 -4.01 -7.41 2.45
N ILE A 130 -2.91 -8.11 2.72
CA ILE A 130 -1.64 -7.92 2.00
C ILE A 130 -1.61 -8.95 0.88
N LEU A 131 -1.57 -8.46 -0.36
CA LEU A 131 -1.79 -9.24 -1.58
C LEU A 131 -0.57 -9.15 -2.50
N HIS A 132 -0.15 -10.28 -3.07
CA HIS A 132 0.98 -10.32 -4.00
C HIS A 132 0.78 -11.44 -5.05
N PRO A 133 1.26 -11.29 -6.31
CA PRO A 133 1.13 -12.35 -7.33
C PRO A 133 1.64 -13.72 -6.89
N THR A 134 2.70 -13.78 -6.07
CA THR A 134 3.28 -15.04 -5.56
C THR A 134 3.09 -15.25 -4.06
N GLY A 135 2.41 -14.34 -3.35
CA GLY A 135 2.12 -14.46 -1.91
C GLY A 135 3.29 -14.09 -1.00
N VAL A 136 4.15 -13.16 -1.41
CA VAL A 136 5.24 -12.60 -0.57
C VAL A 136 4.92 -11.17 -0.17
N ASN A 137 5.69 -10.62 0.77
CA ASN A 137 5.46 -9.27 1.27
C ASN A 137 6.09 -8.18 0.38
N GLU A 138 7.28 -8.42 -0.12
CA GLU A 138 8.01 -7.44 -0.94
C GLU A 138 7.37 -7.29 -2.32
N GLY A 139 6.94 -6.07 -2.65
CA GLY A 139 6.20 -5.75 -3.87
C GLY A 139 4.69 -5.99 -3.76
N SER A 140 4.19 -6.18 -2.53
CA SER A 140 2.76 -6.40 -2.28
C SER A 140 1.94 -5.11 -2.32
N VAL A 141 0.63 -5.30 -2.47
CA VAL A 141 -0.39 -4.27 -2.25
C VAL A 141 -1.15 -4.63 -0.99
N GLU A 142 -1.30 -3.67 -0.10
CA GLU A 142 -2.18 -3.79 1.04
C GLU A 142 -3.49 -3.07 0.74
N ILE A 143 -4.62 -3.75 0.87
CA ILE A 143 -5.95 -3.14 0.83
C ILE A 143 -6.51 -3.07 2.24
N LEU A 144 -7.04 -1.91 2.60
CA LEU A 144 -7.53 -1.60 3.94
C LEU A 144 -8.92 -0.96 3.84
N SER A 145 -9.86 -1.42 4.65
CA SER A 145 -11.17 -0.80 4.84
C SER A 145 -11.50 -0.60 6.30
N PHE A 146 -12.45 0.29 6.57
CA PHE A 146 -12.94 0.61 7.90
C PHE A 146 -14.45 0.42 7.95
N ASP A 147 -14.95 -0.41 8.85
CA ASP A 147 -16.38 -0.60 9.03
C ASP A 147 -17.01 0.62 9.71
N GLY A 148 -18.04 1.18 9.08
CA GLY A 148 -18.79 2.32 9.63
C GLY A 148 -18.05 3.67 9.62
N ALA A 149 -16.81 3.73 9.14
CA ALA A 149 -16.08 4.97 8.96
C ALA A 149 -16.03 5.37 7.48
N ILE A 150 -16.75 6.44 7.13
CA ILE A 150 -16.81 6.95 5.76
C ILE A 150 -15.86 8.15 5.64
N GLY A 151 -14.83 8.01 4.81
CA GLY A 151 -13.91 9.07 4.46
C GLY A 151 -14.32 9.80 3.18
N ARG A 152 -13.51 10.78 2.77
CA ARG A 152 -13.67 11.42 1.47
C ARG A 152 -13.19 10.46 0.36
N ASP A 153 -14.01 10.32 -0.67
CA ASP A 153 -13.61 9.58 -1.87
C ASP A 153 -12.75 10.47 -2.79
N PHE A 154 -11.53 10.02 -3.05
CA PHE A 154 -10.57 10.65 -3.96
C PHE A 154 -10.36 9.88 -5.27
N SER A 155 -11.12 8.82 -5.52
CA SER A 155 -10.92 7.94 -6.68
C SER A 155 -10.97 8.67 -8.02
N ALA A 156 -11.85 9.67 -8.15
CA ALA A 156 -11.93 10.49 -9.35
C ALA A 156 -10.71 11.41 -9.55
N LEU A 157 -9.90 11.64 -8.52
CA LEU A 157 -8.68 12.45 -8.55
C LEU A 157 -7.41 11.59 -8.68
N ALA A 158 -7.52 10.25 -8.65
CA ALA A 158 -6.40 9.33 -8.81
C ALA A 158 -5.97 9.22 -10.28
N VAL A 159 -5.70 10.35 -10.90
CA VAL A 159 -5.30 10.45 -12.32
C VAL A 159 -4.15 11.45 -12.47
N PRO A 160 -3.16 11.17 -13.35
CA PRO A 160 -2.13 12.16 -13.69
C PRO A 160 -2.75 13.43 -14.29
N PRO A 161 -2.21 14.63 -14.02
CA PRO A 161 -0.99 14.94 -13.26
C PRO A 161 -1.23 15.30 -11.79
N ASN A 162 -2.28 14.81 -11.16
CA ASN A 162 -2.56 15.10 -9.76
C ASN A 162 -1.45 14.58 -8.84
N LEU A 163 -1.29 15.22 -7.68
CA LEU A 163 -0.31 14.80 -6.67
C LEU A 163 -0.78 13.55 -5.92
N GLY A 164 0.17 12.75 -5.48
CA GLY A 164 -0.05 11.55 -4.68
C GLY A 164 0.47 10.29 -5.37
N ILE A 165 0.16 9.13 -4.79
CA ILE A 165 0.47 7.84 -5.39
C ILE A 165 -0.69 7.47 -6.30
N LEU A 166 -0.50 7.63 -7.59
CA LEU A 166 -1.54 7.47 -8.60
C LEU A 166 -1.51 6.11 -9.27
N MET A 167 -0.35 5.44 -9.26
CA MET A 167 -0.13 4.19 -9.97
C MET A 167 0.80 3.25 -9.21
N LEU A 168 0.62 1.95 -9.44
CA LEU A 168 1.51 0.88 -9.01
C LEU A 168 1.95 0.13 -10.26
N ARG A 169 3.25 -0.20 -10.37
CA ARG A 169 3.81 -0.84 -11.56
C ARG A 169 4.35 -2.22 -11.23
N PHE A 170 3.99 -3.20 -12.05
CA PHE A 170 4.35 -4.61 -11.89
C PHE A 170 5.05 -5.14 -13.14
N PRO A 171 6.21 -5.81 -13.00
CA PRO A 171 6.80 -6.56 -14.11
C PRO A 171 5.95 -7.80 -14.41
N VAL A 172 5.81 -8.12 -15.68
CA VAL A 172 5.14 -9.34 -16.16
C VAL A 172 5.99 -10.06 -17.20
N TYR A 173 5.72 -11.34 -17.45
CA TYR A 173 6.41 -12.14 -18.46
C TYR A 173 5.71 -12.14 -19.82
N ASP A 174 4.44 -11.68 -19.88
CA ASP A 174 3.61 -11.74 -21.08
C ASP A 174 2.49 -10.70 -20.91
N ILE A 175 2.72 -9.53 -21.46
CA ILE A 175 1.81 -8.40 -21.34
C ILE A 175 0.51 -8.63 -22.11
N ASP A 176 0.58 -9.38 -23.22
CA ASP A 176 -0.61 -9.70 -24.02
C ASP A 176 -1.58 -10.61 -23.25
N LYS A 177 -1.06 -11.52 -22.41
CA LYS A 177 -1.90 -12.30 -21.50
C LYS A 177 -2.61 -11.44 -20.47
N ILE A 178 -1.93 -10.44 -19.91
CA ILE A 178 -2.55 -9.51 -18.95
C ILE A 178 -3.63 -8.68 -19.65
N HIS A 179 -3.36 -8.25 -20.87
CA HIS A 179 -4.35 -7.53 -21.68
C HIS A 179 -5.57 -8.39 -21.98
N GLN A 180 -5.37 -9.64 -22.45
CA GLN A 180 -6.48 -10.55 -22.69
C GLN A 180 -7.28 -10.88 -21.43
N LEU A 181 -6.59 -11.14 -20.31
CA LEU A 181 -7.22 -11.33 -19.00
C LEU A 181 -8.09 -10.13 -18.61
N SER A 182 -7.59 -8.91 -18.86
CA SER A 182 -8.34 -7.69 -18.54
C SER A 182 -9.63 -7.61 -19.35
N ILE A 183 -9.61 -8.04 -20.61
CA ILE A 183 -10.80 -8.09 -21.46
C ILE A 183 -11.78 -9.17 -20.94
N ASP A 184 -11.29 -10.39 -20.68
CA ASP A 184 -12.10 -11.53 -20.27
C ASP A 184 -12.79 -11.28 -18.92
N GLU A 185 -12.09 -10.61 -17.98
CA GLU A 185 -12.60 -10.27 -16.66
C GLU A 185 -13.32 -8.91 -16.60
N ASN A 186 -13.52 -8.26 -17.75
CA ASN A 186 -14.15 -6.95 -17.85
C ASN A 186 -13.50 -5.89 -16.94
N ILE A 187 -12.17 -5.85 -16.93
CA ILE A 187 -11.38 -4.81 -16.23
C ILE A 187 -11.22 -3.61 -17.18
N GLU A 188 -11.43 -2.41 -16.67
CA GLU A 188 -11.26 -1.17 -17.44
C GLU A 188 -9.79 -0.98 -17.86
N VAL A 189 -9.49 -1.12 -19.14
CA VAL A 189 -8.17 -0.85 -19.72
C VAL A 189 -8.04 0.65 -19.99
N ILE A 190 -7.08 1.30 -19.33
CA ILE A 190 -6.80 2.73 -19.50
C ILE A 190 -6.06 2.96 -20.81
N PHE A 191 -5.03 2.16 -21.08
CA PHE A 191 -4.38 2.06 -22.38
C PHE A 191 -3.88 0.63 -22.60
N PRO A 192 -3.99 0.11 -23.85
CA PRO A 192 -3.54 -1.24 -24.19
C PRO A 192 -2.02 -1.32 -24.25
N PRO A 193 -1.42 -2.51 -24.41
CA PRO A 193 0.02 -2.65 -24.60
C PRO A 193 0.55 -1.73 -25.69
N MET A 194 1.59 -0.98 -25.35
CA MET A 194 2.26 -0.07 -26.26
C MET A 194 3.76 -0.02 -25.95
N ARG A 195 4.58 0.09 -27.00
CA ARG A 195 6.03 0.27 -26.86
C ARG A 195 6.34 1.68 -26.42
N VAL A 196 7.09 1.81 -25.34
CA VAL A 196 7.55 3.10 -24.80
C VAL A 196 9.01 3.03 -24.38
N GLU A 197 9.71 4.17 -24.47
CA GLU A 197 11.01 4.34 -23.82
C GLU A 197 10.78 5.02 -22.46
N LEU A 198 11.18 4.36 -21.37
CA LEU A 198 10.91 4.81 -20.02
C LEU A 198 12.09 4.58 -19.09
N ASP A 199 12.73 5.66 -18.66
CA ASP A 199 13.80 5.60 -17.66
C ASP A 199 13.30 5.06 -16.30
N PRO A 200 14.07 4.19 -15.63
CA PRO A 200 15.34 3.58 -15.99
C PRO A 200 15.20 2.24 -16.74
N TYR A 201 14.00 1.89 -17.20
CA TYR A 201 13.70 0.56 -17.80
C TYR A 201 14.17 0.43 -19.25
N GLY A 202 14.38 1.55 -19.97
CA GLY A 202 14.64 1.55 -21.41
C GLY A 202 13.38 1.34 -22.23
N GLU A 203 13.51 0.65 -23.37
CA GLU A 203 12.36 0.26 -24.21
C GLU A 203 11.62 -0.92 -23.58
N ILE A 204 10.36 -0.72 -23.24
CA ILE A 204 9.46 -1.71 -22.65
C ILE A 204 8.10 -1.69 -23.36
N ASP A 205 7.37 -2.78 -23.26
CA ASP A 205 5.94 -2.79 -23.52
C ASP A 205 5.21 -2.46 -22.20
N LEU A 206 4.30 -1.50 -22.24
CA LEU A 206 3.59 -0.97 -21.10
C LEU A 206 2.09 -0.93 -21.37
N MET A 207 1.27 -1.33 -20.39
CA MET A 207 -0.17 -1.13 -20.38
C MET A 207 -0.65 -0.67 -19.01
N ALA A 208 -1.86 -0.13 -18.92
CA ALA A 208 -2.47 0.16 -17.63
C ALA A 208 -3.95 -0.22 -17.60
N VAL A 209 -4.38 -0.66 -16.41
CA VAL A 209 -5.77 -0.90 -16.07
C VAL A 209 -6.18 -0.08 -14.86
N LYS A 210 -7.49 0.16 -14.71
CA LYS A 210 -8.02 0.84 -13.55
C LYS A 210 -8.35 -0.16 -12.45
N GLY A 211 -7.73 0.04 -11.32
CA GLY A 211 -7.95 -0.75 -10.11
C GLY A 211 -8.95 -0.11 -9.14
N PRO A 212 -9.19 -0.79 -8.00
CA PRO A 212 -10.05 -0.29 -6.93
C PRO A 212 -9.61 1.09 -6.45
N GLY A 213 -10.58 1.97 -6.11
CA GLY A 213 -10.28 3.33 -5.67
C GLY A 213 -9.65 4.22 -6.74
N GLY A 214 -9.71 3.85 -8.01
CA GLY A 214 -9.23 4.63 -9.14
C GLY A 214 -7.72 4.54 -9.41
N VAL A 215 -6.97 3.74 -8.64
CA VAL A 215 -5.54 3.55 -8.87
C VAL A 215 -5.27 2.97 -10.26
N TRP A 216 -4.21 3.42 -10.91
CA TRP A 216 -3.73 2.78 -12.13
C TRP A 216 -2.77 1.65 -11.78
N LEU A 217 -3.04 0.46 -12.30
CA LEU A 217 -2.10 -0.64 -12.27
C LEU A 217 -1.43 -0.73 -13.63
N GLU A 218 -0.15 -0.42 -13.66
CA GLU A 218 0.69 -0.55 -14.84
C GLU A 218 1.38 -1.91 -14.85
N PHE A 219 1.39 -2.56 -15.99
CA PHE A 219 2.12 -3.78 -16.25
C PHE A 219 3.14 -3.52 -17.34
N TYR A 220 4.35 -4.06 -17.18
CA TYR A 220 5.41 -3.88 -18.17
C TYR A 220 6.21 -5.17 -18.41
N GLU A 221 6.68 -5.32 -19.63
CA GLU A 221 7.52 -6.42 -20.12
C GLU A 221 8.79 -5.90 -20.79
#